data_49f3f03ab722a7f42daacd0e850e8c04
#
_entry.id   49f3f03ab722a7f42daacd0e850e8c04
#
_cell.length_a   1.000
_cell.length_b   1.000
_cell.length_c   1.000
_cell.angle_alpha   90.00
_cell.angle_beta   90.00
_cell.angle_gamma   90.00
#
_symmetry.space_group_name_H-M   'P 1'
#
loop_
_entity.id
_entity.type
_entity.pdbx_description
1 polymer ?
#
loop_
_entity_poly.entity_id
_entity_poly.type
_entity_poly.pdbx_seq_one_letter_code
_entity_poly.pdbx_strand_id
1 'polypeptide(L)'
;MYGDRDTPTADGGDARDGDVGDDHRPIYVTSGLLDVLLDMSESAEPEPLSVVLTPTRAGAFEADLGIDAETPVLTHFYLPEAGRSVTAVFGLDLSTPAGRGRARFHAHPQGPREPTKRDDFAAAVLVAVPPWERTAVRAYDRSGNRLALREIDAVPPEETLGDVAL
;
A
#
# COMPACT_ATOMS: atom_id res chain seq x y z
N MET A 1 -38.90 38.89 38.25
CA MET A 1 -38.51 39.71 37.10
C MET A 1 -37.02 39.49 36.85
N TYR A 2 -36.67 39.10 35.62
CA TYR A 2 -35.34 38.81 35.05
C TYR A 2 -34.66 37.60 35.66
N GLY A 3 -34.49 36.50 35.05
CA GLY A 3 -34.28 36.12 33.67
C GLY A 3 -32.80 35.79 33.50
N ASP A 4 -32.35 34.68 34.18
CA ASP A 4 -31.01 34.14 33.98
C ASP A 4 -30.99 33.28 32.71
N ARG A 5 -30.15 33.69 31.77
CA ARG A 5 -29.86 32.92 30.58
C ARG A 5 -28.57 32.14 30.82
N ASP A 6 -28.73 30.90 31.24
CA ASP A 6 -27.68 29.93 31.15
C ASP A 6 -27.42 29.56 29.70
N THR A 7 -26.24 29.90 29.26
CA THR A 7 -25.71 29.45 27.97
C THR A 7 -24.92 28.16 28.23
N PRO A 8 -25.30 27.02 27.72
CA PRO A 8 -24.45 25.85 27.78
C PRO A 8 -23.29 25.99 26.79
N THR A 9 -22.10 26.04 27.30
CA THR A 9 -20.88 25.91 26.53
C THR A 9 -20.84 24.51 25.94
N ALA A 10 -21.04 24.40 24.64
CA ALA A 10 -20.80 23.17 23.92
C ALA A 10 -19.30 23.04 23.70
N ASP A 11 -18.65 22.30 24.57
CA ASP A 11 -17.35 21.69 24.29
C ASP A 11 -17.62 20.40 23.52
N GLY A 12 -17.36 20.43 22.25
CA GLY A 12 -17.46 19.30 21.33
C GLY A 12 -16.27 19.25 20.43
N GLY A 13 -15.10 19.07 20.99
CA GLY A 13 -13.92 18.68 20.24
C GLY A 13 -14.03 17.22 19.82
N ASP A 14 -14.89 16.93 18.85
CA ASP A 14 -14.92 15.64 18.19
C ASP A 14 -13.77 15.60 17.19
N ALA A 15 -12.70 14.95 17.57
CA ALA A 15 -11.67 14.53 16.64
C ALA A 15 -12.31 13.52 15.68
N ARG A 16 -12.79 14.01 14.56
CA ARG A 16 -13.26 13.20 13.45
C ARG A 16 -12.07 12.40 12.95
N ASP A 17 -11.94 11.22 13.48
CA ASP A 17 -11.27 10.12 12.84
C ASP A 17 -11.93 9.99 11.46
N GLY A 18 -11.18 10.38 10.39
CA GLY A 18 -11.77 10.53 9.07
C GLY A 18 -12.46 9.25 8.66
N ASP A 19 -13.75 9.32 8.58
CA ASP A 19 -14.63 8.32 7.98
C ASP A 19 -14.03 7.91 6.64
N VAL A 20 -13.56 6.67 6.56
CA VAL A 20 -13.14 6.05 5.31
C VAL A 20 -14.43 5.85 4.53
N GLY A 21 -14.70 6.76 3.62
CA GLY A 21 -15.88 6.69 2.78
C GLY A 21 -16.04 5.29 2.19
N ASP A 22 -17.14 4.65 2.51
CA ASP A 22 -17.48 3.25 2.20
C ASP A 22 -17.62 2.95 0.68
N ASP A 23 -17.29 3.92 -0.16
CA ASP A 23 -17.48 3.85 -1.61
C ASP A 23 -16.19 3.51 -2.39
N HIS A 24 -15.07 3.33 -1.71
CA HIS A 24 -13.79 2.99 -2.33
C HIS A 24 -13.42 1.54 -2.01
N ARG A 25 -13.18 0.76 -3.07
CA ARG A 25 -12.73 -0.64 -2.91
C ARG A 25 -11.45 -0.70 -2.08
N PRO A 26 -11.38 -1.59 -1.07
CA PRO A 26 -10.18 -1.75 -0.27
C PRO A 26 -9.01 -2.23 -1.14
N ILE A 27 -7.79 -1.87 -0.72
CA ILE A 27 -6.55 -2.41 -1.28
C ILE A 27 -6.19 -3.66 -0.49
N TYR A 28 -5.95 -4.75 -1.20
CA TYR A 28 -5.50 -6.01 -0.63
C TYR A 28 -4.00 -6.18 -0.83
N VAL A 29 -3.32 -6.64 0.20
CA VAL A 29 -1.88 -6.90 0.21
C VAL A 29 -1.59 -8.18 0.99
N THR A 30 -0.64 -9.00 0.53
CA THR A 30 -0.23 -10.16 1.32
C THR A 30 0.59 -9.73 2.53
N SER A 31 0.38 -10.42 3.65
CA SER A 31 1.13 -10.17 4.90
C SER A 31 2.64 -10.31 4.68
N GLY A 32 3.06 -11.31 3.90
CA GLY A 32 4.47 -11.52 3.60
C GLY A 32 5.10 -10.38 2.81
N LEU A 33 4.40 -9.83 1.80
CA LEU A 33 4.89 -8.65 1.09
C LEU A 33 5.05 -7.46 2.02
N LEU A 34 4.06 -7.24 2.87
CA LEU A 34 4.07 -6.10 3.79
C LEU A 34 5.24 -6.19 4.78
N ASP A 35 5.51 -7.36 5.32
CA ASP A 35 6.65 -7.59 6.21
C ASP A 35 7.99 -7.28 5.53
N VAL A 36 8.19 -7.77 4.31
CA VAL A 36 9.40 -7.50 3.53
C VAL A 36 9.57 -6.01 3.26
N LEU A 37 8.51 -5.31 2.90
CA LEU A 37 8.55 -3.86 2.64
C LEU A 37 8.92 -3.07 3.90
N LEU A 38 8.40 -3.47 5.06
CA LEU A 38 8.71 -2.83 6.34
C LEU A 38 10.15 -3.09 6.78
N ASP A 39 10.65 -4.32 6.65
CA ASP A 39 12.04 -4.68 6.94
C ASP A 39 13.01 -3.91 6.03
N MET A 40 12.69 -3.78 4.75
CA MET A 40 13.47 -2.99 3.81
C MET A 40 13.48 -1.50 4.17
N SER A 41 12.34 -0.97 4.62
CA SER A 41 12.22 0.42 5.03
C SER A 41 13.06 0.73 6.26
N GLU A 42 13.05 -0.15 7.25
CA GLU A 42 13.90 -0.05 8.44
C GLU A 42 15.38 -0.11 8.08
N SER A 43 15.74 -1.04 7.19
CA SER A 43 17.13 -1.21 6.74
C SER A 43 17.64 -0.05 5.90
N ALA A 44 16.75 0.68 5.22
CA ALA A 44 17.11 1.82 4.39
C ALA A 44 17.30 3.12 5.18
N GLU A 45 16.83 3.20 6.43
CA GLU A 45 16.95 4.42 7.23
C GLU A 45 18.40 4.95 7.25
N PRO A 46 18.59 6.26 7.15
CA PRO A 46 17.59 7.35 7.08
C PRO A 46 17.05 7.66 5.68
N GLU A 47 17.39 6.87 4.69
CA GLU A 47 16.99 7.12 3.30
C GLU A 47 15.53 6.69 3.08
N PRO A 48 14.76 7.45 2.29
CA PRO A 48 13.42 7.03 1.89
C PRO A 48 13.51 5.86 0.91
N LEU A 49 12.50 4.99 0.94
CA LEU A 49 12.37 3.87 0.02
C LEU A 49 11.15 4.08 -0.87
N SER A 50 11.30 3.78 -2.15
CA SER A 50 10.19 3.78 -3.11
C SER A 50 10.26 2.53 -3.97
N VAL A 51 9.17 1.78 -4.02
CA VAL A 51 9.07 0.55 -4.82
C VAL A 51 7.75 0.50 -5.57
N VAL A 52 7.76 -0.17 -6.72
CA VAL A 52 6.56 -0.45 -7.52
C VAL A 52 5.98 -1.77 -7.05
N LEU A 53 4.67 -1.81 -6.81
CA LEU A 53 3.95 -3.01 -6.40
C LEU A 53 3.13 -3.55 -7.56
N THR A 54 3.11 -4.88 -7.68
CA THR A 54 2.31 -5.58 -8.68
C THR A 54 1.34 -6.55 -8.03
N PRO A 55 0.12 -6.65 -8.59
CA PRO A 55 -0.89 -7.54 -8.06
C PRO A 55 -0.89 -8.92 -8.74
N THR A 56 -1.40 -9.88 -8.00
CA THR A 56 -1.89 -11.17 -8.49
C THR A 56 -3.40 -11.23 -8.26
N ARG A 57 -4.17 -11.82 -9.17
CA ARG A 57 -5.61 -12.00 -8.97
C ARG A 57 -5.88 -12.97 -7.83
N ALA A 58 -6.90 -12.70 -7.02
CA ALA A 58 -7.28 -13.56 -5.91
C ALA A 58 -7.55 -15.01 -6.34
N GLY A 59 -8.18 -15.20 -7.49
CA GLY A 59 -8.46 -16.52 -8.05
C GLY A 59 -7.24 -17.33 -8.48
N ALA A 60 -6.06 -16.72 -8.57
CA ALA A 60 -4.81 -17.41 -8.88
C ALA A 60 -4.15 -18.05 -7.65
N PHE A 61 -4.58 -17.70 -6.45
CA PHE A 61 -4.10 -18.33 -5.22
C PHE A 61 -4.65 -19.74 -5.08
N GLU A 62 -3.88 -20.66 -4.51
CA GLU A 62 -4.37 -22.01 -4.21
C GLU A 62 -5.43 -22.00 -3.10
N ALA A 63 -5.27 -21.10 -2.14
CA ALA A 63 -6.23 -20.91 -1.07
C ALA A 63 -7.42 -20.05 -1.53
N ASP A 64 -8.61 -20.37 -1.04
CA ASP A 64 -9.77 -19.50 -1.18
C ASP A 64 -9.63 -18.30 -0.24
N LEU A 65 -9.51 -17.11 -0.82
CA LEU A 65 -9.33 -15.87 -0.06
C LEU A 65 -10.64 -15.25 0.43
N GLY A 66 -11.78 -15.83 0.07
CA GLY A 66 -13.09 -15.31 0.43
C GLY A 66 -13.48 -13.97 -0.21
N ILE A 67 -12.80 -13.60 -1.28
CA ILE A 67 -13.05 -12.40 -2.08
C ILE A 67 -13.23 -12.76 -3.55
N ASP A 68 -13.75 -11.83 -4.34
CA ASP A 68 -13.94 -12.06 -5.78
C ASP A 68 -12.64 -12.47 -6.46
N ALA A 69 -12.69 -13.49 -7.32
CA ALA A 69 -11.52 -14.06 -7.99
C ALA A 69 -10.75 -13.06 -8.86
N GLU A 70 -11.41 -12.04 -9.39
CA GLU A 70 -10.80 -10.99 -10.20
C GLU A 70 -10.17 -9.85 -9.37
N THR A 71 -10.35 -9.88 -8.05
CA THR A 71 -9.81 -8.86 -7.15
C THR A 71 -8.28 -8.89 -7.17
N PRO A 72 -7.61 -7.74 -7.43
CA PRO A 72 -6.17 -7.66 -7.35
C PRO A 72 -5.69 -7.67 -5.91
N VAL A 73 -4.70 -8.50 -5.64
CA VAL A 73 -3.99 -8.58 -4.34
C VAL A 73 -2.54 -8.24 -4.59
N LEU A 74 -2.00 -7.25 -3.92
CA LEU A 74 -0.59 -6.87 -4.04
C LEU A 74 0.30 -7.98 -3.47
N THR A 75 1.19 -8.52 -4.30
CA THR A 75 1.98 -9.72 -3.99
C THR A 75 3.47 -9.57 -4.20
N HIS A 76 3.87 -8.69 -5.14
CA HIS A 76 5.26 -8.54 -5.59
C HIS A 76 5.65 -7.07 -5.65
N PHE A 77 6.96 -6.82 -5.64
CA PHE A 77 7.50 -5.47 -5.77
C PHE A 77 8.71 -5.43 -6.70
N TYR A 78 8.95 -4.26 -7.25
CA TYR A 78 10.15 -3.95 -8.03
C TYR A 78 10.83 -2.71 -7.46
N LEU A 79 12.16 -2.77 -7.38
CA LEU A 79 12.98 -1.61 -7.00
C LEU A 79 13.30 -0.82 -8.27
N PRO A 80 12.79 0.41 -8.43
CA PRO A 80 13.24 1.27 -9.51
C PRO A 80 14.66 1.74 -9.19
N GLU A 81 15.67 1.11 -9.80
CA GLU A 81 17.01 1.66 -9.75
C GLU A 81 17.17 2.83 -10.72
N ALA A 82 17.81 3.88 -10.24
CA ALA A 82 18.26 4.96 -11.09
C ALA A 82 19.26 4.45 -12.13
N GLY A 83 18.77 4.10 -13.32
CA GLY A 83 19.57 3.84 -14.50
C GLY A 83 20.06 2.41 -14.74
N ARG A 84 19.71 1.43 -13.92
CA ARG A 84 19.98 0.00 -14.18
C ARG A 84 18.79 -0.85 -13.81
N SER A 85 18.42 -1.76 -14.70
CA SER A 85 17.43 -2.79 -14.39
C SER A 85 17.92 -3.66 -13.26
N VAL A 86 17.22 -3.60 -12.12
CA VAL A 86 17.45 -4.55 -11.04
C VAL A 86 16.86 -5.87 -11.44
N THR A 87 17.68 -6.89 -11.43
CA THR A 87 17.21 -8.26 -11.45
C THR A 87 16.31 -8.46 -10.25
N ALA A 88 15.08 -8.88 -10.48
CA ALA A 88 14.12 -9.11 -9.42
C ALA A 88 14.73 -9.97 -8.31
N VAL A 89 14.47 -9.60 -7.08
CA VAL A 89 14.95 -10.32 -5.89
C VAL A 89 14.38 -11.75 -5.81
N PHE A 90 13.45 -12.09 -6.69
CA PHE A 90 12.81 -13.40 -6.76
C PHE A 90 12.63 -13.93 -8.20
N GLY A 91 13.53 -13.64 -9.12
CA GLY A 91 13.56 -14.29 -10.44
C GLY A 91 12.47 -13.84 -11.41
N LEU A 92 11.96 -12.65 -11.30
CA LEU A 92 10.91 -12.10 -12.15
C LEU A 92 11.46 -11.38 -13.37
N ASP A 93 10.85 -11.63 -14.52
CA ASP A 93 11.12 -10.92 -15.76
C ASP A 93 10.69 -9.45 -15.64
N LEU A 94 11.66 -8.55 -15.72
CA LEU A 94 11.48 -7.10 -15.62
C LEU A 94 10.89 -6.46 -16.87
N SER A 95 10.47 -7.24 -17.84
CA SER A 95 9.87 -6.74 -19.06
C SER A 95 8.39 -6.37 -18.93
N THR A 96 7.93 -6.05 -17.72
CA THR A 96 6.57 -5.52 -17.56
C THR A 96 6.47 -4.16 -18.25
N PRO A 97 5.61 -4.00 -19.25
CA PRO A 97 5.44 -2.74 -19.93
C PRO A 97 5.14 -1.61 -18.95
N ALA A 98 5.83 -0.49 -19.10
CA ALA A 98 5.54 0.72 -18.37
C ALA A 98 4.03 1.02 -18.43
N GLY A 99 3.33 0.96 -17.30
CA GLY A 99 1.88 1.20 -17.21
C GLY A 99 1.07 0.17 -16.43
N ARG A 100 1.65 -0.96 -16.04
CA ARG A 100 0.96 -1.97 -15.24
C ARG A 100 1.33 -1.99 -13.76
N GLY A 101 2.26 -1.18 -13.31
CA GLY A 101 2.48 -0.93 -11.88
C GLY A 101 1.27 -0.18 -11.32
N ARG A 102 0.34 -0.90 -10.73
CA ARG A 102 -0.92 -0.31 -10.27
C ARG A 102 -0.82 0.31 -8.88
N ALA A 103 0.26 0.06 -8.17
CA ALA A 103 0.48 0.60 -6.84
C ALA A 103 1.95 0.94 -6.61
N ARG A 104 2.18 1.87 -5.70
CA ARG A 104 3.51 2.22 -5.21
C ARG A 104 3.54 2.15 -3.70
N PHE A 105 4.71 1.81 -3.17
CA PHE A 105 5.00 1.87 -1.76
C PHE A 105 6.08 2.92 -1.52
N HIS A 106 5.86 3.79 -0.54
CA HIS A 106 6.81 4.80 -0.10
C HIS A 106 7.06 4.67 1.40
N ALA A 107 8.31 4.61 1.78
CA ALA A 107 8.74 4.71 3.16
C ALA A 107 9.22 6.13 3.43
N HIS A 108 8.64 6.77 4.45
CA HIS A 108 8.99 8.11 4.89
C HIS A 108 9.63 8.06 6.28
N PRO A 109 10.96 7.91 6.40
CA PRO A 109 11.63 7.81 7.71
C PRO A 109 11.42 9.02 8.60
N GLN A 110 11.27 10.20 8.01
CA GLN A 110 11.11 11.49 8.70
C GLN A 110 9.93 12.30 8.13
N GLY A 111 9.13 11.66 7.31
CA GLY A 111 8.07 12.32 6.57
C GLY A 111 6.67 12.12 7.17
N PRO A 112 5.68 12.77 6.56
CA PRO A 112 4.28 12.59 6.93
C PRO A 112 3.79 11.19 6.54
N ARG A 113 2.69 10.77 7.17
CA ARG A 113 2.00 9.51 6.84
C ARG A 113 1.18 9.59 5.55
N GLU A 114 1.06 10.76 4.97
CA GLU A 114 0.32 11.02 3.74
C GLU A 114 1.30 11.07 2.56
N PRO A 115 0.83 10.78 1.33
CA PRO A 115 1.62 10.99 0.14
C PRO A 115 2.04 12.45 -0.01
N THR A 116 3.24 12.67 -0.48
CA THR A 116 3.78 14.00 -0.76
C THR A 116 3.77 14.28 -2.26
N LYS A 117 4.00 15.53 -2.65
CA LYS A 117 4.13 15.90 -4.07
C LYS A 117 5.32 15.25 -4.78
N ARG A 118 6.25 14.66 -4.03
CA ARG A 118 7.41 13.95 -4.56
C ARG A 118 7.11 12.47 -4.83
N ASP A 119 6.01 11.97 -4.26
CA ASP A 119 5.60 10.60 -4.47
C ASP A 119 4.89 10.48 -5.82
N ASP A 120 5.28 9.50 -6.61
CA ASP A 120 4.60 9.23 -7.87
C ASP A 120 3.19 8.70 -7.62
N PHE A 121 2.21 9.38 -8.18
CA PHE A 121 0.81 8.99 -8.04
C PHE A 121 0.46 7.81 -8.95
N ALA A 122 0.49 6.63 -8.40
CA ALA A 122 -0.08 5.42 -9.01
C ALA A 122 -1.59 5.32 -8.73
N ALA A 123 -2.23 4.28 -9.22
CA ALA A 123 -3.64 4.03 -8.92
C ALA A 123 -3.90 3.84 -7.42
N ALA A 124 -2.91 3.30 -6.70
CA ALA A 124 -2.88 3.23 -5.25
C ALA A 124 -1.47 3.53 -4.75
N VAL A 125 -1.39 4.19 -3.61
CA VAL A 125 -0.12 4.51 -2.93
C VAL A 125 -0.20 4.01 -1.50
N LEU A 126 0.78 3.21 -1.09
CA LEU A 126 0.98 2.81 0.29
C LEU A 126 2.11 3.64 0.89
N VAL A 127 1.87 4.21 2.06
CA VAL A 127 2.87 4.99 2.80
C VAL A 127 3.14 4.35 4.15
N ALA A 128 4.39 4.10 4.45
CA ALA A 128 4.85 3.59 5.74
C ALA A 128 5.75 4.60 6.44
N VAL A 129 5.69 4.63 7.75
CA VAL A 129 6.51 5.48 8.63
C VAL A 129 7.04 4.66 9.80
N PRO A 130 8.11 5.10 10.49
CA PRO A 130 8.54 4.46 11.72
C PRO A 130 7.40 4.39 12.75
N PRO A 131 7.34 3.37 13.59
CA PRO A 131 8.35 2.33 13.84
C PRO A 131 8.32 1.11 12.91
N TRP A 132 7.85 1.25 11.68
CA TRP A 132 7.80 0.21 10.65
C TRP A 132 6.93 -0.99 11.03
N GLU A 133 5.81 -0.70 11.66
CA GLU A 133 4.79 -1.69 11.99
C GLU A 133 3.69 -1.69 10.93
N ARG A 134 2.99 -2.81 10.76
CA ARG A 134 1.87 -2.94 9.81
C ARG A 134 0.79 -1.89 10.05
N THR A 135 0.52 -1.54 11.31
CA THR A 135 -0.43 -0.49 11.70
C THR A 135 0.00 0.91 11.29
N ALA A 136 1.27 1.11 10.97
CA ALA A 136 1.81 2.38 10.49
C ALA A 136 1.70 2.55 8.96
N VAL A 137 1.23 1.53 8.25
CA VAL A 137 1.03 1.58 6.79
C VAL A 137 -0.36 2.09 6.47
N ARG A 138 -0.45 3.03 5.54
CA ARG A 138 -1.70 3.60 5.05
C ARG A 138 -1.77 3.54 3.54
N ALA A 139 -2.98 3.32 3.01
CA ALA A 139 -3.23 3.31 1.58
C ALA A 139 -4.03 4.53 1.16
N TYR A 140 -3.74 5.03 -0.04
CA TYR A 140 -4.37 6.20 -0.65
C TYR A 140 -4.65 5.96 -2.13
N ASP A 141 -5.68 6.62 -2.66
CA ASP A 141 -5.92 6.69 -4.10
C ASP A 141 -5.06 7.78 -4.75
N ARG A 142 -5.17 7.91 -6.07
CA ARG A 142 -4.45 8.94 -6.84
C ARG A 142 -4.85 10.38 -6.48
N SER A 143 -5.97 10.55 -5.85
CA SER A 143 -6.46 11.86 -5.40
C SER A 143 -6.03 12.18 -3.97
N GLY A 144 -5.35 11.25 -3.30
CA GLY A 144 -4.91 11.39 -1.93
C GLY A 144 -5.97 11.03 -0.89
N ASN A 145 -7.10 10.46 -1.31
CA ASN A 145 -8.11 9.96 -0.38
C ASN A 145 -7.65 8.65 0.25
N ARG A 146 -7.92 8.49 1.54
CA ARG A 146 -7.54 7.29 2.28
C ARG A 146 -8.39 6.11 1.84
N LEU A 147 -7.71 4.98 1.57
CA LEU A 147 -8.34 3.69 1.26
C LEU A 147 -8.19 2.73 2.43
N ALA A 148 -9.13 1.81 2.58
CA ALA A 148 -8.97 0.69 3.49
C ALA A 148 -7.86 -0.24 2.97
N LEU A 149 -6.93 -0.62 3.83
CA LEU A 149 -5.89 -1.60 3.56
C LEU A 149 -6.25 -2.91 4.26
N ARG A 150 -6.34 -4.00 3.50
CA ARG A 150 -6.67 -5.32 4.03
C ARG A 150 -5.53 -6.29 3.77
N GLU A 151 -5.04 -6.89 4.84
CA GLU A 151 -4.00 -7.89 4.77
C GLU A 151 -4.61 -9.27 4.48
N ILE A 152 -3.91 -10.02 3.65
CA ILE A 152 -4.23 -11.40 3.32
C ILE A 152 -3.07 -12.28 3.75
N ASP A 153 -3.33 -13.17 4.69
CA ASP A 153 -2.37 -14.17 5.15
C ASP A 153 -2.46 -15.40 4.24
N ALA A 154 -1.88 -15.27 3.04
CA ALA A 154 -1.80 -16.34 2.07
C ALA A 154 -0.50 -16.22 1.28
N VAL A 155 0.00 -17.38 0.85
CA VAL A 155 1.17 -17.45 -0.03
C VAL A 155 0.73 -17.20 -1.46
N PRO A 156 1.31 -16.21 -2.16
CA PRO A 156 1.01 -16.00 -3.57
C PRO A 156 1.48 -17.19 -4.39
N PRO A 157 0.83 -17.46 -5.54
CA PRO A 157 1.27 -18.51 -6.44
C PRO A 157 2.71 -18.23 -6.90
N GLU A 158 3.49 -19.29 -7.06
CA GLU A 158 4.79 -19.17 -7.71
C GLU A 158 4.58 -18.64 -9.13
N GLU A 159 5.29 -17.57 -9.47
CA GLU A 159 5.29 -17.14 -10.86
C GLU A 159 5.99 -18.22 -11.69
N THR A 160 5.22 -18.88 -12.51
CA THR A 160 5.79 -19.73 -13.55
C THR A 160 6.49 -18.79 -14.53
N LEU A 161 7.81 -18.73 -14.47
CA LEU A 161 8.60 -18.16 -15.56
C LEU A 161 8.12 -18.90 -16.81
N GLY A 162 7.41 -18.18 -17.67
CA GLY A 162 6.90 -18.77 -18.90
C GLY A 162 8.03 -19.52 -19.56
N ASP A 163 7.74 -20.76 -19.90
CA ASP A 163 8.64 -21.68 -20.55
C ASP A 163 9.35 -20.97 -21.69
N VAL A 164 10.61 -20.54 -21.43
CA VAL A 164 11.47 -20.08 -22.50
C VAL A 164 11.85 -21.32 -23.26
N ALA A 165 11.01 -21.68 -24.20
CA ALA A 165 11.33 -22.70 -25.19
C ALA A 165 12.65 -22.28 -25.87
N LEU A 166 13.68 -23.00 -25.57
CA LEU A 166 14.93 -22.97 -26.32
C LEU A 166 14.70 -23.50 -27.75
#